data_ed637a12f1b640737f454130a96ca84d
#
_entry.id   ed637a12f1b640737f454130a96ca84d
#
_cell.length_a   1.000
_cell.length_b   1.000
_cell.length_c   1.000
_cell.angle_alpha   90.00
_cell.angle_beta   90.00
_cell.angle_gamma   90.00
#
_symmetry.space_group_name_H-M   'P 1'
#
loop_
_entity.id
_entity.type
_entity.pdbx_description
1 polymer ?
#
loop_
_entity_poly.entity_id
_entity_poly.type
_entity_poly.pdbx_seq_one_letter_code
_entity_poly.pdbx_strand_id
1 'polypeptide(L)'
;MLSFKLTASIFICFLLTGCGFSPVYVGNKSNIFNSEFRYIKINLIQDRVGQQLRNELIKRLHPYGRATPVKYNLNATISVSKQGLAIQKSALATRANIVYESTFTLEESISKTILTRGKSRIITSYNILDRVYATKVAEKNAQTRAIMEIS
;
A
#
# COMPACT_ATOMS: atom_id res chain seq x y z
N MET A 1 -23.06 8.71 -52.15
CA MET A 1 -23.39 8.28 -50.77
C MET A 1 -22.37 7.33 -50.13
N LEU A 2 -21.58 6.58 -50.90
CA LEU A 2 -20.57 5.63 -50.38
C LEU A 2 -19.33 6.35 -49.86
N SER A 3 -18.89 7.40 -50.55
CA SER A 3 -17.68 8.20 -50.14
C SER A 3 -17.89 8.97 -48.86
N PHE A 4 -19.07 9.45 -48.53
CA PHE A 4 -19.38 10.16 -47.28
C PHE A 4 -19.31 9.22 -46.05
N LYS A 5 -19.72 7.96 -46.22
CA LYS A 5 -19.63 6.96 -45.15
C LYS A 5 -18.16 6.54 -44.89
N LEU A 6 -17.34 6.53 -45.93
CA LEU A 6 -15.93 6.19 -45.83
C LEU A 6 -15.14 7.29 -45.09
N THR A 7 -15.40 8.55 -45.42
CA THR A 7 -14.75 9.70 -44.75
C THR A 7 -15.16 9.85 -43.27
N ALA A 8 -16.46 9.60 -42.96
CA ALA A 8 -16.94 9.62 -41.59
C ALA A 8 -16.31 8.47 -40.75
N SER A 9 -16.09 7.28 -41.31
CA SER A 9 -15.46 6.16 -40.64
C SER A 9 -13.98 6.42 -40.32
N ILE A 10 -13.23 7.04 -41.25
CA ILE A 10 -11.84 7.44 -41.06
C ILE A 10 -11.72 8.52 -39.97
N PHE A 11 -12.64 9.47 -39.91
CA PHE A 11 -12.64 10.53 -38.91
C PHE A 11 -12.90 9.99 -37.50
N ILE A 12 -13.82 9.00 -37.38
CA ILE A 12 -14.08 8.32 -36.10
C ILE A 12 -12.85 7.51 -35.59
N CYS A 13 -12.12 6.84 -36.49
CA CYS A 13 -10.88 6.15 -36.15
C CYS A 13 -9.80 7.12 -35.65
N PHE A 14 -9.72 8.34 -36.18
CA PHE A 14 -8.75 9.37 -35.75
C PHE A 14 -9.06 9.92 -34.37
N LEU A 15 -10.33 9.96 -33.96
CA LEU A 15 -10.73 10.39 -32.62
C LEU A 15 -10.45 9.35 -31.52
N LEU A 16 -10.30 8.08 -31.88
CA LEU A 16 -10.02 6.99 -30.95
C LEU A 16 -8.54 6.84 -30.59
N THR A 17 -7.62 7.46 -31.35
CA THR A 17 -6.17 7.45 -31.05
C THR A 17 -5.76 8.46 -29.97
N GLY A 18 -6.67 9.31 -29.51
CA GLY A 18 -6.45 10.33 -28.49
C GLY A 18 -6.58 9.85 -27.04
N CYS A 19 -6.70 8.54 -26.78
CA CYS A 19 -6.61 8.02 -25.42
C CYS A 19 -5.18 8.22 -24.91
N GLY A 20 -4.97 9.32 -24.17
CA GLY A 20 -3.71 9.65 -23.50
C GLY A 20 -3.32 8.69 -22.36
N PHE A 21 -3.51 7.40 -22.56
CA PHE A 21 -3.02 6.36 -21.66
C PHE A 21 -1.51 6.23 -21.83
N SER A 22 -0.74 6.91 -21.01
CA SER A 22 0.67 6.61 -20.85
C SER A 22 0.82 5.50 -19.80
N PRO A 23 1.40 4.35 -20.13
CA PRO A 23 1.65 3.29 -19.15
C PRO A 23 2.66 3.80 -18.12
N VAL A 24 2.27 3.84 -16.86
CA VAL A 24 3.08 4.35 -15.72
C VAL A 24 4.36 3.52 -15.54
N TYR A 25 4.37 2.28 -16.03
CA TYR A 25 5.49 1.34 -15.84
C TYR A 25 6.39 1.15 -17.07
N VAL A 26 6.13 1.83 -18.18
CA VAL A 26 6.94 1.73 -19.39
C VAL A 26 7.67 3.06 -19.64
N GLY A 27 8.84 3.21 -19.07
CA GLY A 27 9.71 4.34 -19.31
C GLY A 27 10.98 4.29 -18.45
N ASN A 28 12.07 4.84 -18.94
CA ASN A 28 13.37 4.94 -18.24
C ASN A 28 13.27 5.59 -16.84
N LYS A 29 12.21 6.36 -16.57
CA LYS A 29 11.97 6.96 -15.25
C LYS A 29 11.60 5.93 -14.18
N SER A 30 10.86 4.87 -14.53
CA SER A 30 10.52 3.81 -13.57
C SER A 30 11.74 3.01 -13.13
N ASN A 31 12.73 2.84 -14.00
CA ASN A 31 14.00 2.18 -13.67
C ASN A 31 14.85 3.01 -12.71
N ILE A 32 14.82 4.34 -12.82
CA ILE A 32 15.57 5.25 -11.93
C ILE A 32 14.96 5.24 -10.53
N PHE A 33 13.63 5.33 -10.42
CA PHE A 33 12.96 5.25 -9.12
C PHE A 33 13.19 3.89 -8.44
N ASN A 34 13.03 2.80 -9.17
CA ASN A 34 13.27 1.45 -8.63
C ASN A 34 14.73 1.23 -8.22
N SER A 35 15.69 1.87 -8.89
CA SER A 35 17.11 1.77 -8.53
C SER A 35 17.43 2.48 -7.22
N GLU A 36 16.87 3.68 -6.98
CA GLU A 36 17.14 4.44 -5.75
C GLU A 36 16.51 3.79 -4.49
N PHE A 37 15.33 3.17 -4.60
CA PHE A 37 14.71 2.48 -3.48
C PHE A 37 15.57 1.33 -2.92
N ARG A 38 16.41 0.71 -3.71
CA ARG A 38 17.33 -0.34 -3.27
C ARG A 38 18.36 0.14 -2.25
N TYR A 39 18.67 1.44 -2.21
CA TYR A 39 19.61 2.04 -1.27
C TYR A 39 18.98 2.44 0.06
N ILE A 40 17.66 2.22 0.23
CA ILE A 40 16.94 2.48 1.47
C ILE A 40 17.13 1.31 2.42
N LYS A 41 17.59 1.58 3.64
CA LYS A 41 17.57 0.63 4.75
C LYS A 41 16.28 0.81 5.53
N ILE A 42 15.45 -0.23 5.60
CA ILE A 42 14.25 -0.23 6.43
C ILE A 42 14.66 -0.67 7.83
N ASN A 43 14.56 0.22 8.80
CA ASN A 43 14.88 -0.06 10.19
C ASN A 43 13.86 -1.01 10.82
N LEU A 44 14.19 -1.54 12.00
CA LEU A 44 13.30 -2.43 12.73
C LEU A 44 12.02 -1.66 13.13
N ILE A 45 10.86 -2.23 12.81
CA ILE A 45 9.56 -1.73 13.26
C ILE A 45 9.13 -2.64 14.42
N GLN A 46 8.81 -2.04 15.55
CA GLN A 46 8.45 -2.79 16.75
C GLN A 46 7.15 -3.56 16.56
N ASP A 47 6.91 -4.53 17.39
CA ASP A 47 5.75 -5.40 17.44
C ASP A 47 5.58 -6.36 16.24
N ARG A 48 4.73 -7.36 16.42
CA ARG A 48 4.45 -8.36 15.39
C ARG A 48 3.86 -7.75 14.11
N VAL A 49 2.98 -6.78 14.26
CA VAL A 49 2.36 -6.06 13.12
C VAL A 49 3.39 -5.22 12.40
N GLY A 50 4.28 -4.55 13.16
CA GLY A 50 5.38 -3.78 12.62
C GLY A 50 6.37 -4.64 11.83
N GLN A 51 6.67 -5.84 12.30
CA GLN A 51 7.54 -6.78 11.55
C GLN A 51 6.89 -7.26 10.25
N GLN A 52 5.57 -7.50 10.25
CA GLN A 52 4.83 -7.84 9.03
C GLN A 52 4.87 -6.68 8.02
N LEU A 53 4.63 -5.44 8.48
CA LEU A 53 4.75 -4.25 7.65
C LEU A 53 6.17 -4.11 7.07
N ARG A 54 7.19 -4.28 7.91
CA ARG A 54 8.59 -4.24 7.46
C ARG A 54 8.88 -5.27 6.36
N ASN A 55 8.38 -6.48 6.50
CA ASN A 55 8.58 -7.54 5.51
C ASN A 55 7.87 -7.21 4.17
N GLU A 56 6.66 -6.64 4.21
CA GLU A 56 5.98 -6.20 2.99
C GLU A 56 6.71 -5.02 2.33
N LEU A 57 7.20 -4.05 3.10
CA LEU A 57 8.03 -2.95 2.59
C LEU A 57 9.32 -3.48 1.93
N ILE A 58 9.99 -4.48 2.54
CA ILE A 58 11.18 -5.10 1.94
C ILE A 58 10.84 -5.75 0.60
N LYS A 59 9.74 -6.50 0.50
CA LYS A 59 9.32 -7.13 -0.76
C LYS A 59 9.06 -6.11 -1.86
N ARG A 60 8.48 -4.96 -1.53
CA ARG A 60 8.14 -3.91 -2.51
C ARG A 60 9.33 -3.05 -2.90
N LEU A 61 10.14 -2.64 -1.94
CA LEU A 61 11.27 -1.73 -2.19
C LEU A 61 12.53 -2.46 -2.64
N HIS A 62 12.68 -3.74 -2.26
CA HIS A 62 13.87 -4.54 -2.55
C HIS A 62 13.54 -5.84 -3.30
N PRO A 63 12.80 -5.87 -4.39
CA PRO A 63 12.44 -7.11 -5.10
C PRO A 63 13.67 -7.89 -5.59
N TYR A 64 14.78 -7.19 -5.83
CA TYR A 64 16.05 -7.76 -6.29
C TYR A 64 17.16 -7.66 -5.21
N GLY A 65 16.79 -7.51 -3.94
CA GLY A 65 17.72 -7.31 -2.85
C GLY A 65 18.12 -5.85 -2.65
N ARG A 66 18.67 -5.57 -1.46
CA ARG A 66 19.13 -4.24 -1.08
C ARG A 66 20.48 -3.92 -1.71
N ALA A 67 20.64 -2.72 -2.25
CA ALA A 67 21.93 -2.24 -2.74
C ALA A 67 22.82 -1.73 -1.58
N THR A 68 24.12 -1.75 -1.82
CA THR A 68 25.13 -1.18 -0.93
C THR A 68 25.98 -0.17 -1.73
N PRO A 69 26.43 0.93 -1.13
CA PRO A 69 26.21 1.35 0.28
C PRO A 69 24.78 1.86 0.52
N VAL A 70 24.34 1.83 1.78
CA VAL A 70 23.05 2.39 2.20
C VAL A 70 23.12 3.91 2.16
N LYS A 71 22.22 4.54 1.40
CA LYS A 71 22.12 6.00 1.28
C LYS A 71 21.07 6.59 2.22
N TYR A 72 19.98 5.84 2.47
CA TYR A 72 18.81 6.34 3.19
C TYR A 72 18.38 5.35 4.27
N ASN A 73 17.83 5.87 5.37
CA ASN A 73 17.20 5.10 6.42
C ASN A 73 15.69 5.41 6.47
N LEU A 74 14.88 4.38 6.40
CA LEU A 74 13.43 4.48 6.59
C LEU A 74 13.09 4.03 8.01
N ASN A 75 12.62 4.96 8.82
CA ASN A 75 12.05 4.72 10.14
C ASN A 75 10.53 4.75 10.01
N ALA A 76 9.86 3.72 10.49
CA ALA A 76 8.41 3.66 10.49
C ALA A 76 7.90 3.13 11.84
N THR A 77 6.70 3.57 12.18
CA THR A 77 5.93 3.05 13.33
C THR A 77 4.54 2.69 12.86
N ILE A 78 3.90 1.75 13.54
CA ILE A 78 2.51 1.38 13.27
C ILE A 78 1.77 1.21 14.58
N SER A 79 0.57 1.77 14.65
CA SER A 79 -0.37 1.57 15.75
C SER A 79 -1.63 0.88 15.25
N VAL A 80 -2.24 0.08 16.11
CA VAL A 80 -3.45 -0.68 15.80
C VAL A 80 -4.47 -0.44 16.88
N SER A 81 -5.66 0.01 16.50
CA SER A 81 -6.81 0.14 17.41
C SER A 81 -8.02 -0.61 16.87
N LYS A 82 -8.78 -1.25 17.78
CA LYS A 82 -9.99 -1.99 17.44
C LYS A 82 -11.21 -1.24 17.96
N GLN A 83 -12.22 -1.15 17.12
CA GLN A 83 -13.49 -0.50 17.44
C GLN A 83 -14.64 -1.46 17.14
N GLY A 84 -15.44 -1.77 18.12
CA GLY A 84 -16.69 -2.51 17.92
C GLY A 84 -17.69 -1.64 17.14
N LEU A 85 -18.28 -2.20 16.10
CA LEU A 85 -19.35 -1.57 15.33
C LEU A 85 -20.60 -2.42 15.45
N ALA A 86 -21.76 -1.77 15.48
CA ALA A 86 -23.05 -2.42 15.52
C ALA A 86 -23.22 -3.36 16.72
N ILE A 87 -23.84 -2.84 17.75
CA ILE A 87 -24.39 -3.60 18.88
C ILE A 87 -25.81 -3.96 18.48
N GLN A 88 -26.10 -5.25 18.33
CA GLN A 88 -27.49 -5.72 18.19
C GLN A 88 -28.24 -5.55 19.51
N LYS A 89 -29.59 -5.67 19.48
CA LYS A 89 -30.43 -5.67 20.69
C LYS A 89 -30.00 -6.73 21.73
N SER A 90 -29.26 -7.75 21.32
CA SER A 90 -28.60 -8.76 22.16
C SER A 90 -27.31 -8.33 22.82
N ALA A 91 -26.88 -7.05 22.68
CA ALA A 91 -25.64 -6.48 23.18
C ALA A 91 -24.35 -7.13 22.62
N LEU A 92 -24.43 -7.96 21.58
CA LEU A 92 -23.28 -8.56 20.92
C LEU A 92 -22.90 -7.77 19.66
N ALA A 93 -21.65 -7.36 19.56
CA ALA A 93 -21.10 -6.74 18.35
C ALA A 93 -20.97 -7.81 17.26
N THR A 94 -21.59 -7.60 16.11
CA THR A 94 -21.52 -8.52 14.96
C THR A 94 -20.40 -8.16 13.98
N ARG A 95 -19.81 -6.97 14.12
CA ARG A 95 -18.74 -6.48 13.26
C ARG A 95 -17.79 -5.61 14.06
N ALA A 96 -16.50 -5.69 13.75
CA ALA A 96 -15.49 -4.83 14.31
C ALA A 96 -14.65 -4.17 13.21
N ASN A 97 -14.22 -2.95 13.45
CA ASN A 97 -13.22 -2.24 12.67
C ASN A 97 -11.86 -2.35 13.35
N ILE A 98 -10.83 -2.46 12.53
CA ILE A 98 -9.45 -2.30 12.95
C ILE A 98 -8.89 -1.09 12.19
N VAL A 99 -8.39 -0.13 12.93
CA VAL A 99 -7.73 1.06 12.40
C VAL A 99 -6.23 0.86 12.53
N TYR A 100 -5.53 0.95 11.41
CA TYR A 100 -4.07 0.93 11.33
C TYR A 100 -3.60 2.34 10.98
N GLU A 101 -2.70 2.89 11.78
CA GLU A 101 -2.04 4.16 11.51
C GLU A 101 -0.53 3.93 11.48
N SER A 102 0.10 4.29 10.37
CA SER A 102 1.54 4.23 10.21
C SER A 102 2.09 5.62 9.98
N THR A 103 3.18 5.95 10.64
CA THR A 103 3.98 7.14 10.34
C THR A 103 5.36 6.71 9.88
N PHE A 104 5.93 7.42 8.92
CA PHE A 104 7.28 7.14 8.44
C PHE A 104 8.09 8.41 8.28
N THR A 105 9.40 8.25 8.40
CA THR A 105 10.41 9.28 8.16
C THR A 105 11.54 8.67 7.34
N LEU A 106 11.87 9.30 6.22
CA LEU A 106 13.03 8.98 5.41
C LEU A 106 14.14 9.98 5.71
N GLU A 107 15.30 9.50 6.09
CA GLU A 107 16.46 10.32 6.40
C GLU A 107 17.68 9.89 5.58
N GLU A 108 18.56 10.81 5.27
CA GLU A 108 19.84 10.50 4.68
C GLU A 108 20.73 9.78 5.70
N SER A 109 21.44 8.73 5.26
CA SER A 109 22.18 7.85 6.18
C SER A 109 23.36 8.55 6.86
N ILE A 110 24.04 9.45 6.16
CA ILE A 110 25.26 10.14 6.60
C ILE A 110 24.90 11.40 7.40
N SER A 111 24.19 12.33 6.77
CA SER A 111 23.89 13.65 7.34
C SER A 111 22.77 13.62 8.39
N LYS A 112 21.99 12.52 8.45
CA LYS A 112 20.77 12.39 9.28
C LYS A 112 19.69 13.43 8.97
N THR A 113 19.81 14.10 7.83
CA THR A 113 18.81 15.06 7.39
C THR A 113 17.53 14.35 6.99
N ILE A 114 16.40 14.82 7.50
CA ILE A 114 15.09 14.29 7.14
C ILE A 114 14.73 14.80 5.75
N LEU A 115 14.57 13.86 4.82
CA LEU A 115 14.19 14.14 3.44
C LEU A 115 12.68 14.24 3.28
N THR A 116 11.95 13.35 3.92
CA THR A 116 10.49 13.35 3.89
C THR A 116 9.91 12.61 5.09
N ARG A 117 8.68 12.95 5.40
CA ARG A 117 7.86 12.24 6.41
C ARG A 117 6.44 12.14 5.91
N GLY A 118 5.74 11.10 6.32
CA GLY A 118 4.35 10.91 5.95
C GLY A 118 3.59 10.08 6.97
N LYS A 119 2.29 10.03 6.75
CA LYS A 119 1.34 9.28 7.56
C LYS A 119 0.37 8.56 6.64
N SER A 120 0.07 7.31 6.96
CA SER A 120 -0.95 6.51 6.27
C SER A 120 -1.93 5.95 7.29
N ARG A 121 -3.21 5.88 6.94
CA ARG A 121 -4.27 5.34 7.79
C ARG A 121 -5.19 4.45 6.97
N ILE A 122 -5.37 3.22 7.43
CA ILE A 122 -6.25 2.21 6.82
C ILE A 122 -7.26 1.73 7.85
N ILE A 123 -8.50 1.60 7.41
CA ILE A 123 -9.57 1.02 8.22
C ILE A 123 -10.04 -0.25 7.52
N THR A 124 -9.95 -1.37 8.19
CA THR A 124 -10.46 -2.65 7.72
C THR A 124 -11.49 -3.19 8.69
N SER A 125 -12.42 -3.99 8.19
CA SER A 125 -13.45 -4.60 9.05
C SER A 125 -13.48 -6.11 8.90
N TYR A 126 -13.95 -6.78 9.94
CA TYR A 126 -14.24 -8.20 9.94
C TYR A 126 -15.52 -8.50 10.71
N ASN A 127 -16.17 -9.59 10.35
CA ASN A 127 -17.36 -10.05 11.06
C ASN A 127 -16.94 -10.86 12.29
N ILE A 128 -17.66 -10.63 13.39
CA ILE A 128 -17.58 -11.43 14.61
C ILE A 128 -18.59 -12.56 14.42
N LEU A 129 -18.11 -13.78 14.44
CA LEU A 129 -18.89 -14.99 14.24
C LEU A 129 -19.06 -15.73 15.57
N ASP A 130 -20.09 -16.56 15.69
CA ASP A 130 -20.35 -17.35 16.90
C ASP A 130 -19.17 -18.27 17.27
N ARG A 131 -18.43 -18.73 16.26
CA ARG A 131 -17.24 -19.56 16.46
C ARG A 131 -16.01 -18.69 16.64
N VAL A 132 -15.39 -18.74 17.80
CA VAL A 132 -14.19 -17.97 18.16
C VAL A 132 -13.04 -18.15 17.15
N TYR A 133 -12.82 -19.39 16.69
CA TYR A 133 -11.78 -19.68 15.71
C TYR A 133 -12.03 -18.97 14.37
N ALA A 134 -13.26 -19.01 13.87
CA ALA A 134 -13.63 -18.34 12.63
C ALA A 134 -13.44 -16.82 12.73
N THR A 135 -13.81 -16.22 13.86
CA THR A 135 -13.57 -14.80 14.14
C THR A 135 -12.07 -14.47 14.13
N LYS A 136 -11.23 -15.31 14.73
CA LYS A 136 -9.76 -15.11 14.71
C LYS A 136 -9.17 -15.20 13.33
N VAL A 137 -9.65 -16.12 12.48
CA VAL A 137 -9.22 -16.22 11.07
C VAL A 137 -9.65 -14.97 10.28
N ALA A 138 -10.90 -14.51 10.48
CA ALA A 138 -11.40 -13.30 9.83
C ALA A 138 -10.58 -12.05 10.21
N GLU A 139 -10.27 -11.91 11.51
CA GLU A 139 -9.42 -10.84 12.03
C GLU A 139 -8.01 -10.88 11.39
N LYS A 140 -7.37 -12.06 11.36
CA LYS A 140 -6.04 -12.23 10.77
C LYS A 140 -6.01 -11.91 9.28
N ASN A 141 -7.03 -12.31 8.53
CA ASN A 141 -7.17 -11.99 7.12
C ASN A 141 -7.35 -10.48 6.90
N ALA A 142 -8.16 -9.81 7.73
CA ALA A 142 -8.34 -8.37 7.70
C ALA A 142 -7.02 -7.65 8.00
N GLN A 143 -6.24 -8.11 8.99
CA GLN A 143 -4.91 -7.59 9.29
C GLN A 143 -3.96 -7.72 8.10
N THR A 144 -3.90 -8.89 7.46
CA THR A 144 -3.00 -9.12 6.32
C THR A 144 -3.31 -8.16 5.16
N ARG A 145 -4.60 -7.99 4.82
CA ARG A 145 -5.01 -7.03 3.79
C ARG A 145 -4.62 -5.60 4.13
N ALA A 146 -4.86 -5.16 5.38
CA ALA A 146 -4.51 -3.81 5.81
C ALA A 146 -2.99 -3.54 5.73
N ILE A 147 -2.16 -4.53 6.11
CA ILE A 147 -0.70 -4.40 6.03
C ILE A 147 -0.23 -4.31 4.57
N MET A 148 -0.84 -5.10 3.68
CA MET A 148 -0.54 -5.01 2.25
C MET A 148 -0.95 -3.66 1.65
N GLU A 149 -2.02 -3.06 2.14
CA GLU A 149 -2.51 -1.77 1.63
C GLU A 149 -1.72 -0.59 2.18
N ILE A 150 -1.29 -0.65 3.45
CA ILE A 150 -0.55 0.44 4.10
C ILE A 150 0.93 0.47 3.73
N SER A 151 1.48 -0.63 3.20
CA SER A 151 2.87 -0.76 2.76
C SER A 151 3.07 -0.21 1.35
#